data_6105d3079ffd2ec4011b4ab75bbf405a
#
_entry.id   6105d3079ffd2ec4011b4ab75bbf405a
#
_cell.length_a   1.000
_cell.length_b   1.000
_cell.length_c   1.000
_cell.angle_alpha   90.00
_cell.angle_beta   90.00
_cell.angle_gamma   90.00
#
_symmetry.space_group_name_H-M   'P 1'
#
loop_
_entity.id
_entity.type
_entity.pdbx_description
1 polymer ?
#
loop_
_entity_poly.entity_id
_entity_poly.type
_entity_poly.pdbx_seq_one_letter_code
_entity_poly.pdbx_strand_id
1 'polypeptide(L)'
;MSIVAAYAVPHPPLIVPAVGKGQEAAIQATIDGYEEVARRVAAHRPDTIIVTSPHAPAFSDGFFISDAENISGTMEMFGVPAEESTITATGDPELAELIASLANQANIPIGMGDQYDGPLDHATYVPLYFLLDFLPRTTVVRVGLSGLSPREHRMMGRCFELAANILGRRVVLIASGDLSHKLTHDGPYGFNEAGPQFDQNITDIFRSGELDDLFAFDELFCEEAAECGLRSFQMMAGALADTVYSSELLSYEGPFGVGYAIACFEVEGSEEAAAEEETAIEEATEAQATHEDALVEGEVEADLVDEDPSSPVPQPDASPDTGGSGVDPFVALARASVEYFVTTERPLLMPEGLPPELIDARAGVFVSLHEHDDLRGCIGTIAPTRDSIAQEIIANAISACSGDPRFYPVQKNELDYLSYSVDVLFPPEPISSPAELDPQEYGVIVSKGHRRGLLLPNLEGVNTVEEQVAIARQKAGIAPDETGVELERFRVVRHTTGGEARVC
;
A
#
# COMPACT_ATOMS: atom_id res chain seq x y z
N MET A 1 -9.57 11.28 0.03
CA MET A 1 -9.77 10.08 0.85
C MET A 1 -9.54 8.87 -0.03
N SER A 2 -8.75 7.90 0.39
CA SER A 2 -8.28 6.80 -0.45
C SER A 2 -8.99 5.48 -0.14
N ILE A 3 -8.83 4.94 1.07
CA ILE A 3 -9.68 3.84 1.54
C ILE A 3 -10.96 4.45 2.09
N VAL A 4 -12.08 4.17 1.46
CA VAL A 4 -13.40 4.75 1.83
C VAL A 4 -14.21 3.81 2.72
N ALA A 5 -13.98 2.51 2.61
CA ALA A 5 -14.54 1.49 3.48
C ALA A 5 -13.74 0.19 3.38
N ALA A 6 -13.89 -0.68 4.38
CA ALA A 6 -13.37 -2.03 4.35
C ALA A 6 -14.41 -3.03 4.88
N TYR A 7 -14.40 -4.24 4.34
CA TYR A 7 -15.34 -5.29 4.71
C TYR A 7 -14.61 -6.61 4.94
N ALA A 8 -14.86 -7.24 6.08
CA ALA A 8 -14.46 -8.61 6.33
C ALA A 8 -15.61 -9.53 5.90
N VAL A 9 -15.33 -10.47 5.02
CA VAL A 9 -16.36 -11.34 4.42
C VAL A 9 -15.89 -12.80 4.31
N PRO A 10 -16.75 -13.80 4.52
CA PRO A 10 -16.43 -15.20 4.36
C PRO A 10 -16.54 -15.62 2.89
N HIS A 11 -16.04 -16.82 2.53
CA HIS A 11 -16.06 -17.26 1.14
C HIS A 11 -16.52 -18.72 0.93
N PRO A 12 -17.58 -19.20 1.62
CA PRO A 12 -18.03 -20.56 1.42
C PRO A 12 -18.55 -20.77 -0.02
N PRO A 13 -17.99 -21.70 -0.81
CA PRO A 13 -18.44 -21.90 -2.18
C PRO A 13 -19.94 -22.22 -2.32
N LEU A 14 -20.50 -22.88 -1.31
CA LEU A 14 -21.90 -23.26 -1.27
C LEU A 14 -22.88 -22.06 -1.21
N ILE A 15 -22.40 -20.84 -0.89
CA ILE A 15 -23.23 -19.62 -0.90
C ILE A 15 -23.72 -19.29 -2.30
N VAL A 16 -22.98 -19.71 -3.35
CA VAL A 16 -23.41 -19.62 -4.75
C VAL A 16 -24.49 -20.66 -5.01
N PRO A 17 -25.74 -20.31 -5.40
CA PRO A 17 -26.85 -21.25 -5.49
C PRO A 17 -26.61 -22.45 -6.42
N ALA A 18 -25.83 -22.24 -7.50
CA ALA A 18 -25.43 -23.32 -8.40
C ALA A 18 -24.55 -24.38 -7.75
N VAL A 19 -23.75 -24.01 -6.73
CA VAL A 19 -22.94 -24.90 -5.90
C VAL A 19 -23.76 -25.46 -4.74
N GLY A 20 -24.45 -24.60 -3.99
CA GLY A 20 -25.19 -24.94 -2.76
C GLY A 20 -26.41 -25.82 -3.01
N LYS A 21 -27.08 -25.66 -4.14
CA LYS A 21 -28.25 -26.46 -4.56
C LYS A 21 -29.35 -26.56 -3.48
N GLY A 22 -29.57 -25.44 -2.77
CA GLY A 22 -30.52 -25.28 -1.69
C GLY A 22 -29.91 -25.39 -0.28
N GLN A 23 -28.65 -25.77 -0.14
CA GLN A 23 -27.96 -25.79 1.17
C GLN A 23 -27.56 -24.38 1.63
N GLU A 24 -27.39 -23.45 0.70
CA GLU A 24 -27.10 -22.03 0.97
C GLU A 24 -28.14 -21.38 1.88
N ALA A 25 -29.38 -21.87 1.87
CA ALA A 25 -30.43 -21.39 2.78
C ALA A 25 -30.10 -21.56 4.27
N ALA A 26 -29.15 -22.45 4.63
CA ALA A 26 -28.71 -22.60 6.01
C ALA A 26 -27.78 -21.47 6.49
N ILE A 27 -27.27 -20.64 5.55
CA ILE A 27 -26.44 -19.46 5.84
C ILE A 27 -27.12 -18.19 5.31
N GLN A 28 -28.42 -18.06 5.55
CA GLN A 28 -29.21 -16.92 5.06
C GLN A 28 -28.73 -15.59 5.65
N ALA A 29 -28.30 -15.55 6.92
CA ALA A 29 -27.80 -14.32 7.53
C ALA A 29 -26.47 -13.85 6.85
N THR A 30 -25.66 -14.77 6.38
CA THR A 30 -24.46 -14.48 5.58
C THR A 30 -24.84 -13.93 4.20
N ILE A 31 -25.84 -14.51 3.55
CA ILE A 31 -26.35 -14.01 2.25
C ILE A 31 -26.89 -12.59 2.40
N ASP A 32 -27.78 -12.37 3.37
CA ASP A 32 -28.37 -11.06 3.66
C ASP A 32 -27.26 -10.02 3.98
N GLY A 33 -26.24 -10.44 4.70
CA GLY A 33 -25.05 -9.61 4.99
C GLY A 33 -24.27 -9.24 3.72
N TYR A 34 -24.09 -10.17 2.80
CA TYR A 34 -23.44 -9.88 1.52
C TYR A 34 -24.24 -8.91 0.65
N GLU A 35 -25.57 -9.05 0.61
CA GLU A 35 -26.47 -8.12 -0.11
C GLU A 35 -26.35 -6.70 0.48
N GLU A 36 -26.27 -6.59 1.81
CA GLU A 36 -26.03 -5.30 2.47
C GLU A 36 -24.62 -4.73 2.16
N VAL A 37 -23.57 -5.57 2.19
CA VAL A 37 -22.22 -5.15 1.77
C VAL A 37 -22.24 -4.63 0.33
N ALA A 38 -22.86 -5.34 -0.60
CA ALA A 38 -22.96 -4.93 -2.01
C ALA A 38 -23.63 -3.56 -2.16
N ARG A 39 -24.71 -3.32 -1.40
CA ARG A 39 -25.42 -2.03 -1.38
C ARG A 39 -24.54 -0.90 -0.84
N ARG A 40 -23.79 -1.14 0.27
CA ARG A 40 -22.89 -0.15 0.87
C ARG A 40 -21.70 0.14 -0.05
N VAL A 41 -21.07 -0.90 -0.60
CA VAL A 41 -19.96 -0.72 -1.56
C VAL A 41 -20.41 0.11 -2.77
N ALA A 42 -21.59 -0.15 -3.31
CA ALA A 42 -22.14 0.62 -4.42
C ALA A 42 -22.37 2.10 -4.06
N ALA A 43 -22.78 2.40 -2.82
CA ALA A 43 -22.96 3.77 -2.34
C ALA A 43 -21.63 4.54 -2.26
N HIS A 44 -20.53 3.86 -1.97
CA HIS A 44 -19.19 4.47 -1.97
C HIS A 44 -18.64 4.77 -3.36
N ARG A 45 -19.18 4.18 -4.42
CA ARG A 45 -18.71 4.37 -5.81
C ARG A 45 -17.19 4.23 -5.94
N PRO A 46 -16.61 3.10 -5.56
CA PRO A 46 -15.18 2.93 -5.63
C PRO A 46 -14.68 2.91 -7.09
N ASP A 47 -13.52 3.50 -7.32
CA ASP A 47 -12.78 3.33 -8.57
C ASP A 47 -12.24 1.90 -8.64
N THR A 48 -11.73 1.40 -7.51
CA THR A 48 -11.10 0.08 -7.42
C THR A 48 -11.52 -0.64 -6.14
N ILE A 49 -11.69 -1.96 -6.25
CA ILE A 49 -11.80 -2.88 -5.12
C ILE A 49 -10.49 -3.64 -4.97
N ILE A 50 -9.89 -3.63 -3.80
CA ILE A 50 -8.81 -4.56 -3.44
C ILE A 50 -9.44 -5.76 -2.73
N VAL A 51 -9.19 -6.97 -3.24
CA VAL A 51 -9.62 -8.22 -2.59
C VAL A 51 -8.39 -8.98 -2.10
N THR A 52 -8.30 -9.20 -0.79
CA THR A 52 -7.30 -10.09 -0.21
C THR A 52 -7.86 -11.51 -0.07
N SER A 53 -7.10 -12.52 -0.48
CA SER A 53 -7.56 -13.91 -0.53
C SER A 53 -6.55 -14.90 0.04
N PRO A 54 -6.96 -15.80 0.96
CA PRO A 54 -6.11 -16.88 1.45
C PRO A 54 -5.89 -18.02 0.44
N HIS A 55 -6.62 -17.99 -0.68
CA HIS A 55 -6.56 -19.04 -1.70
C HIS A 55 -5.99 -18.55 -3.04
N ALA A 56 -5.64 -17.27 -3.14
CA ALA A 56 -4.81 -16.76 -4.22
C ALA A 56 -3.39 -17.33 -4.12
N PRO A 57 -2.54 -17.21 -5.15
CA PRO A 57 -1.14 -17.62 -5.05
C PRO A 57 -0.49 -17.03 -3.79
N ALA A 58 0.18 -17.87 -3.03
CA ALA A 58 0.80 -17.51 -1.76
C ALA A 58 2.26 -17.95 -1.73
N PHE A 59 3.13 -17.07 -1.20
CA PHE A 59 4.56 -17.37 -1.02
C PHE A 59 4.89 -17.37 0.48
N SER A 60 5.92 -18.13 0.85
CA SER A 60 6.39 -18.17 2.23
C SER A 60 7.12 -16.87 2.65
N ASP A 61 7.66 -16.15 1.68
CA ASP A 61 8.60 -15.05 1.85
C ASP A 61 8.21 -13.76 1.06
N GLY A 62 6.98 -13.65 0.58
CA GLY A 62 6.49 -12.51 -0.16
C GLY A 62 4.99 -12.57 -0.40
N PHE A 63 4.42 -11.51 -0.96
CA PHE A 63 3.01 -11.45 -1.34
C PHE A 63 2.82 -11.60 -2.84
N PHE A 64 1.68 -12.14 -3.24
CA PHE A 64 1.21 -12.09 -4.61
C PHE A 64 0.30 -10.87 -4.81
N ILE A 65 0.47 -10.16 -5.93
CA ILE A 65 -0.45 -9.15 -6.42
C ILE A 65 -0.70 -9.41 -7.91
N SER A 66 -1.96 -9.42 -8.32
CA SER A 66 -2.33 -9.52 -9.73
C SER A 66 -2.22 -8.17 -10.42
N ASP A 67 -1.49 -8.13 -11.53
CA ASP A 67 -1.38 -7.01 -12.46
C ASP A 67 -2.14 -7.27 -13.77
N ALA A 68 -2.99 -8.28 -13.82
CA ALA A 68 -3.77 -8.64 -14.99
C ALA A 68 -4.84 -7.58 -15.30
N GLU A 69 -4.91 -7.15 -16.57
CA GLU A 69 -5.99 -6.25 -17.05
C GLU A 69 -7.36 -6.94 -17.06
N ASN A 70 -7.38 -8.25 -17.27
CA ASN A 70 -8.60 -9.04 -17.37
C ASN A 70 -8.57 -10.19 -16.35
N ILE A 71 -9.53 -10.19 -15.46
CA ILE A 71 -9.64 -11.15 -14.39
C ILE A 71 -10.90 -12.01 -14.63
N SER A 72 -10.78 -13.32 -14.52
CA SER A 72 -11.92 -14.22 -14.68
C SER A 72 -11.81 -15.45 -13.77
N GLY A 73 -12.96 -16.00 -13.44
CA GLY A 73 -13.03 -17.23 -12.66
C GLY A 73 -14.35 -17.98 -12.83
N THR A 74 -14.35 -19.24 -12.44
CA THR A 74 -15.49 -20.16 -12.53
C THR A 74 -15.61 -20.97 -11.25
N MET A 75 -16.76 -21.66 -11.08
CA MET A 75 -16.99 -22.63 -10.02
C MET A 75 -16.87 -24.09 -10.52
N GLU A 76 -16.13 -24.33 -11.60
CA GLU A 76 -15.95 -25.69 -12.15
C GLU A 76 -15.36 -26.67 -11.15
N MET A 77 -14.42 -26.23 -10.30
CA MET A 77 -13.84 -27.07 -9.25
C MET A 77 -14.88 -27.52 -8.19
N PHE A 78 -16.02 -26.83 -8.11
CA PHE A 78 -17.17 -27.18 -7.26
C PHE A 78 -18.32 -27.81 -8.04
N GLY A 79 -18.08 -28.23 -9.30
CA GLY A 79 -19.00 -29.01 -10.13
C GLY A 79 -20.08 -28.18 -10.83
N VAL A 80 -19.86 -26.89 -11.02
CA VAL A 80 -20.71 -26.01 -11.82
C VAL A 80 -20.03 -25.73 -13.17
N PRO A 81 -20.69 -25.95 -14.32
CA PRO A 81 -20.09 -25.67 -15.63
C PRO A 81 -19.64 -24.22 -15.76
N ALA A 82 -18.57 -23.99 -16.53
CA ALA A 82 -18.03 -22.65 -16.76
C ALA A 82 -19.10 -21.70 -17.35
N GLU A 83 -19.91 -22.20 -18.28
CA GLU A 83 -20.97 -21.41 -18.95
C GLU A 83 -22.01 -20.85 -17.97
N GLU A 84 -22.16 -21.49 -16.80
CA GLU A 84 -23.12 -21.11 -15.75
C GLU A 84 -22.49 -20.33 -14.61
N SER A 85 -21.15 -20.29 -14.53
CA SER A 85 -20.44 -19.76 -13.37
C SER A 85 -19.30 -18.78 -13.71
N THR A 86 -19.10 -18.44 -14.98
CA THR A 86 -18.04 -17.47 -15.33
C THR A 86 -18.41 -16.06 -14.85
N ILE A 87 -17.53 -15.47 -14.06
CA ILE A 87 -17.51 -14.04 -13.79
C ILE A 87 -16.25 -13.41 -14.38
N THR A 88 -16.32 -12.14 -14.74
CA THR A 88 -15.21 -11.36 -15.30
C THR A 88 -15.17 -10.00 -14.66
N ALA A 89 -13.96 -9.49 -14.43
CA ALA A 89 -13.72 -8.15 -13.95
C ALA A 89 -12.54 -7.51 -14.71
N THR A 90 -12.47 -6.20 -14.70
CA THR A 90 -11.32 -5.45 -15.19
C THR A 90 -10.33 -5.25 -14.03
N GLY A 91 -9.05 -5.52 -14.25
CA GLY A 91 -8.01 -5.27 -13.28
C GLY A 91 -7.58 -3.80 -13.23
N ASP A 92 -6.82 -3.44 -12.19
CA ASP A 92 -6.16 -2.14 -12.04
C ASP A 92 -4.64 -2.33 -11.93
N PRO A 93 -3.94 -2.55 -13.06
CA PRO A 93 -2.49 -2.76 -13.03
C PRO A 93 -1.72 -1.54 -12.50
N GLU A 94 -2.19 -0.32 -12.73
CA GLU A 94 -1.55 0.90 -12.23
C GLU A 94 -1.51 0.94 -10.69
N LEU A 95 -2.63 0.64 -10.04
CA LEU A 95 -2.69 0.55 -8.58
C LEU A 95 -1.88 -0.64 -8.07
N ALA A 96 -1.95 -1.80 -8.73
CA ALA A 96 -1.20 -3.01 -8.37
C ALA A 96 0.31 -2.78 -8.42
N GLU A 97 0.83 -2.18 -9.50
CA GLU A 97 2.24 -1.85 -9.68
C GLU A 97 2.74 -0.85 -8.63
N LEU A 98 1.92 0.16 -8.31
CA LEU A 98 2.29 1.14 -7.27
C LEU A 98 2.31 0.49 -5.88
N ILE A 99 1.32 -0.34 -5.53
CA ILE A 99 1.33 -1.12 -4.27
C ILE A 99 2.61 -1.97 -4.19
N ALA A 100 2.95 -2.69 -5.26
CA ALA A 100 4.15 -3.51 -5.31
C ALA A 100 5.43 -2.69 -5.16
N SER A 101 5.50 -1.53 -5.78
CA SER A 101 6.63 -0.60 -5.65
C SER A 101 6.81 -0.14 -4.20
N LEU A 102 5.73 0.27 -3.53
CA LEU A 102 5.74 0.70 -2.13
C LEU A 102 6.11 -0.44 -1.17
N ALA A 103 5.55 -1.63 -1.39
CA ALA A 103 5.87 -2.82 -0.62
C ALA A 103 7.35 -3.21 -0.75
N ASN A 104 7.90 -3.20 -1.98
CA ASN A 104 9.32 -3.45 -2.22
C ASN A 104 10.22 -2.39 -1.54
N GLN A 105 9.81 -1.13 -1.51
CA GLN A 105 10.51 -0.08 -0.75
C GLN A 105 10.49 -0.34 0.76
N ALA A 106 9.43 -0.96 1.27
CA ALA A 106 9.31 -1.42 2.65
C ALA A 106 10.03 -2.77 2.90
N ASN A 107 10.81 -3.29 1.95
CA ASN A 107 11.47 -4.59 1.96
C ASN A 107 10.50 -5.79 2.07
N ILE A 108 9.31 -5.65 1.53
CA ILE A 108 8.33 -6.73 1.40
C ILE A 108 8.38 -7.21 -0.05
N PRO A 109 8.86 -8.44 -0.31
CA PRO A 109 8.93 -9.00 -1.65
C PRO A 109 7.54 -9.22 -2.26
N ILE A 110 7.38 -8.84 -3.54
CA ILE A 110 6.14 -9.00 -4.29
C ILE A 110 6.38 -9.85 -5.52
N GLY A 111 5.55 -10.88 -5.70
CA GLY A 111 5.43 -11.63 -6.94
C GLY A 111 4.27 -11.12 -7.78
N MET A 112 4.56 -10.71 -9.02
CA MET A 112 3.60 -10.25 -10.03
C MET A 112 3.86 -10.93 -11.36
N GLY A 113 2.91 -10.80 -12.28
CA GLY A 113 3.03 -11.27 -13.66
C GLY A 113 2.31 -12.58 -13.95
N ASP A 114 2.03 -12.82 -15.22
CA ASP A 114 1.23 -13.93 -15.78
C ASP A 114 1.65 -15.32 -15.27
N GLN A 115 2.90 -15.50 -14.88
CA GLN A 115 3.43 -16.78 -14.38
C GLN A 115 2.84 -17.18 -13.02
N TYR A 116 2.31 -16.23 -12.27
CA TYR A 116 1.68 -16.45 -10.97
C TYR A 116 0.17 -16.25 -11.03
N ASP A 117 -0.30 -15.47 -12.01
CA ASP A 117 -1.70 -15.18 -12.16
C ASP A 117 -2.44 -16.34 -12.85
N GLY A 118 -3.68 -16.55 -12.46
CA GLY A 118 -4.53 -17.62 -12.95
C GLY A 118 -6.00 -17.31 -12.71
N PRO A 119 -6.90 -18.25 -12.98
CA PRO A 119 -8.31 -18.06 -12.69
C PRO A 119 -8.52 -17.64 -11.24
N LEU A 120 -9.61 -16.91 -10.98
CA LEU A 120 -9.98 -16.54 -9.62
C LEU A 120 -10.15 -17.78 -8.75
N ASP A 121 -9.53 -17.77 -7.59
CA ASP A 121 -9.85 -18.68 -6.50
C ASP A 121 -11.23 -18.35 -5.91
N HIS A 122 -11.81 -19.27 -5.14
CA HIS A 122 -13.16 -19.09 -4.62
C HIS A 122 -13.27 -17.98 -3.56
N ALA A 123 -12.17 -17.68 -2.84
CA ALA A 123 -12.20 -16.59 -1.86
C ALA A 123 -12.13 -15.19 -2.50
N THR A 124 -11.68 -15.10 -3.75
CA THR A 124 -11.84 -13.91 -4.58
C THR A 124 -13.17 -13.95 -5.34
N TYR A 125 -13.54 -15.11 -5.85
CA TYR A 125 -14.77 -15.28 -6.64
C TYR A 125 -16.03 -14.93 -5.84
N VAL A 126 -16.19 -15.49 -4.63
CA VAL A 126 -17.43 -15.33 -3.85
C VAL A 126 -17.75 -13.86 -3.54
N PRO A 127 -16.83 -13.03 -3.01
CA PRO A 127 -17.12 -11.61 -2.84
C PRO A 127 -17.50 -10.93 -4.16
N LEU A 128 -16.73 -11.18 -5.24
CA LEU A 128 -17.01 -10.55 -6.54
C LEU A 128 -18.34 -11.00 -7.15
N TYR A 129 -18.80 -12.23 -6.89
CA TYR A 129 -20.11 -12.71 -7.31
C TYR A 129 -21.27 -11.83 -6.79
N PHE A 130 -21.15 -11.31 -5.55
CA PHE A 130 -22.16 -10.43 -4.97
C PHE A 130 -21.98 -8.97 -5.40
N LEU A 131 -20.75 -8.53 -5.72
CA LEU A 131 -20.44 -7.11 -5.90
C LEU A 131 -20.52 -6.64 -7.37
N LEU A 132 -20.10 -7.46 -8.34
CA LEU A 132 -19.87 -7.01 -9.72
C LEU A 132 -21.10 -6.48 -10.43
N ASP A 133 -22.29 -7.03 -10.16
CA ASP A 133 -23.54 -6.57 -10.77
C ASP A 133 -23.90 -5.11 -10.37
N PHE A 134 -23.40 -4.65 -9.22
CA PHE A 134 -23.62 -3.29 -8.71
C PHE A 134 -22.51 -2.32 -9.15
N LEU A 135 -21.41 -2.80 -9.71
CA LEU A 135 -20.17 -2.07 -9.91
C LEU A 135 -19.61 -2.17 -11.35
N PRO A 136 -20.36 -1.75 -12.37
CA PRO A 136 -20.02 -2.02 -13.78
C PRO A 136 -18.76 -1.28 -14.29
N ARG A 137 -18.20 -0.34 -13.52
CA ARG A 137 -17.04 0.46 -13.91
C ARG A 137 -15.85 0.33 -12.93
N THR A 138 -16.04 -0.39 -11.85
CA THR A 138 -15.02 -0.55 -10.81
C THR A 138 -13.99 -1.58 -11.24
N THR A 139 -12.72 -1.27 -11.05
CA THR A 139 -11.61 -2.20 -11.28
C THR A 139 -11.31 -3.04 -10.04
N VAL A 140 -10.51 -4.09 -10.20
CA VAL A 140 -10.20 -5.03 -9.11
C VAL A 140 -8.70 -5.28 -9.04
N VAL A 141 -8.13 -5.24 -7.84
CA VAL A 141 -6.79 -5.76 -7.54
C VAL A 141 -6.93 -6.98 -6.63
N ARG A 142 -6.39 -8.12 -7.06
CA ARG A 142 -6.34 -9.35 -6.27
C ARG A 142 -5.00 -9.48 -5.56
N VAL A 143 -5.03 -9.76 -4.24
CA VAL A 143 -3.85 -9.90 -3.42
C VAL A 143 -3.89 -11.23 -2.66
N GLY A 144 -2.82 -12.02 -2.76
CA GLY A 144 -2.63 -13.25 -1.98
C GLY A 144 -2.06 -12.96 -0.60
N LEU A 145 -2.25 -13.91 0.32
CA LEU A 145 -1.60 -13.88 1.63
C LEU A 145 -0.15 -14.36 1.53
N SER A 146 0.58 -14.25 2.64
CA SER A 146 1.99 -14.60 2.73
C SER A 146 2.29 -15.42 3.99
N GLY A 147 3.38 -16.19 3.95
CA GLY A 147 4.00 -16.78 5.15
C GLY A 147 4.78 -15.79 6.01
N LEU A 148 4.82 -14.50 5.63
CA LEU A 148 5.44 -13.44 6.41
C LEU A 148 4.64 -13.13 7.69
N SER A 149 5.23 -12.38 8.60
CA SER A 149 4.66 -12.10 9.93
C SER A 149 3.41 -11.21 9.88
N PRO A 150 2.63 -11.14 10.98
CA PRO A 150 1.52 -10.18 11.11
C PRO A 150 1.92 -8.73 10.83
N ARG A 151 3.16 -8.35 11.17
CA ARG A 151 3.70 -7.02 10.93
C ARG A 151 3.80 -6.71 9.44
N GLU A 152 4.28 -7.64 8.62
CA GLU A 152 4.36 -7.44 7.17
C GLU A 152 2.95 -7.39 6.54
N HIS A 153 1.97 -8.14 7.05
CA HIS A 153 0.58 -8.04 6.61
C HIS A 153 -0.01 -6.65 6.93
N ARG A 154 0.25 -6.12 8.15
CA ARG A 154 -0.12 -4.74 8.50
C ARG A 154 0.51 -3.73 7.55
N MET A 155 1.81 -3.87 7.28
CA MET A 155 2.53 -2.97 6.38
C MET A 155 2.01 -3.05 4.95
N MET A 156 1.62 -4.24 4.49
CA MET A 156 0.99 -4.43 3.18
C MET A 156 -0.33 -3.65 3.08
N GLY A 157 -1.16 -3.68 4.13
CA GLY A 157 -2.36 -2.85 4.21
C GLY A 157 -2.08 -1.35 4.13
N ARG A 158 -1.02 -0.88 4.79
CA ARG A 158 -0.58 0.53 4.66
C ARG A 158 -0.14 0.88 3.25
N CYS A 159 0.45 -0.06 2.51
CA CYS A 159 0.79 0.14 1.10
C CYS A 159 -0.47 0.32 0.24
N PHE A 160 -1.58 -0.36 0.55
CA PHE A 160 -2.87 -0.17 -0.15
C PHE A 160 -3.38 1.26 0.03
N GLU A 161 -3.43 1.73 1.27
CA GLU A 161 -3.88 3.08 1.61
C GLU A 161 -3.01 4.14 0.94
N LEU A 162 -1.68 4.01 1.06
CA LEU A 162 -0.74 4.97 0.48
C LEU A 162 -0.81 5.00 -1.05
N ALA A 163 -0.89 3.85 -1.73
CA ALA A 163 -1.02 3.78 -3.18
C ALA A 163 -2.32 4.43 -3.67
N ALA A 164 -3.44 4.14 -3.00
CA ALA A 164 -4.73 4.73 -3.30
C ALA A 164 -4.69 6.26 -3.14
N ASN A 165 -4.06 6.77 -2.08
CA ASN A 165 -3.84 8.21 -1.85
C ASN A 165 -3.01 8.87 -2.95
N ILE A 166 -1.89 8.24 -3.36
CA ILE A 166 -1.00 8.78 -4.39
C ILE A 166 -1.71 8.90 -5.73
N LEU A 167 -2.53 7.91 -6.09
CA LEU A 167 -3.29 7.92 -7.36
C LEU A 167 -4.61 8.69 -7.26
N GLY A 168 -5.02 9.13 -6.08
CA GLY A 168 -6.32 9.76 -5.86
C GLY A 168 -7.51 8.80 -6.08
N ARG A 169 -7.30 7.48 -5.98
CA ARG A 169 -8.33 6.44 -6.15
C ARG A 169 -9.21 6.32 -4.91
N ARG A 170 -10.51 6.19 -5.13
CA ARG A 170 -11.46 5.75 -4.09
C ARG A 170 -11.45 4.22 -4.04
N VAL A 171 -10.94 3.66 -2.97
CA VAL A 171 -10.74 2.21 -2.85
C VAL A 171 -11.59 1.64 -1.73
N VAL A 172 -12.29 0.55 -2.03
CA VAL A 172 -12.90 -0.34 -1.04
C VAL A 172 -12.04 -1.57 -0.87
N LEU A 173 -11.76 -1.95 0.36
CA LEU A 173 -11.01 -3.16 0.68
C LEU A 173 -11.96 -4.29 1.11
N ILE A 174 -11.85 -5.44 0.45
CA ILE A 174 -12.56 -6.68 0.78
C ILE A 174 -11.55 -7.66 1.37
N ALA A 175 -11.60 -7.84 2.67
CA ALA A 175 -10.79 -8.81 3.39
C ALA A 175 -11.53 -10.15 3.42
N SER A 176 -11.21 -11.02 2.47
CA SER A 176 -11.85 -12.33 2.36
C SER A 176 -11.20 -13.34 3.30
N GLY A 177 -12.02 -14.00 4.13
CA GLY A 177 -11.53 -14.97 5.10
C GLY A 177 -12.65 -15.63 5.90
N ASP A 178 -12.64 -16.96 5.93
CA ASP A 178 -13.47 -17.70 6.88
C ASP A 178 -12.81 -17.70 8.26
N LEU A 179 -13.63 -17.78 9.31
CA LEU A 179 -13.15 -17.91 10.67
C LEU A 179 -12.72 -19.38 10.93
N SER A 180 -12.93 -19.89 12.14
CA SER A 180 -12.52 -21.26 12.45
C SER A 180 -13.22 -22.31 11.57
N HIS A 181 -12.47 -23.34 11.16
CA HIS A 181 -13.00 -24.52 10.49
C HIS A 181 -13.25 -25.69 11.45
N LYS A 182 -13.20 -25.46 12.77
CA LYS A 182 -13.29 -26.52 13.80
C LYS A 182 -14.41 -26.27 14.81
N LEU A 183 -15.59 -25.86 14.34
CA LEU A 183 -16.73 -25.50 15.21
C LEU A 183 -17.58 -26.73 15.61
N THR A 184 -17.61 -27.79 14.80
CA THR A 184 -18.49 -28.94 15.06
C THR A 184 -17.78 -30.27 14.80
N HIS A 185 -18.18 -31.32 15.49
CA HIS A 185 -17.59 -32.66 15.32
C HIS A 185 -17.83 -33.27 13.92
N ASP A 186 -18.93 -32.90 13.29
CA ASP A 186 -19.30 -33.35 11.96
C ASP A 186 -18.83 -32.38 10.85
N GLY A 187 -18.15 -31.30 11.21
CA GLY A 187 -17.57 -30.33 10.29
C GLY A 187 -16.34 -30.88 9.53
N PRO A 188 -15.87 -30.17 8.49
CA PRO A 188 -14.83 -30.65 7.58
C PRO A 188 -13.48 -30.93 8.28
N TYR A 189 -13.20 -30.28 9.40
CA TYR A 189 -11.96 -30.42 10.18
C TYR A 189 -12.20 -30.91 11.62
N GLY A 190 -13.43 -31.33 11.94
CA GLY A 190 -13.82 -31.77 13.28
C GLY A 190 -13.97 -30.58 14.25
N PHE A 191 -13.94 -30.88 15.54
CA PHE A 191 -14.08 -29.89 16.60
C PHE A 191 -12.77 -29.71 17.39
N ASN A 192 -12.46 -28.43 17.69
CA ASN A 192 -11.44 -28.05 18.67
C ASN A 192 -11.99 -26.88 19.50
N GLU A 193 -11.68 -26.86 20.82
CA GLU A 193 -12.12 -25.79 21.71
C GLU A 193 -11.58 -24.42 21.31
N ALA A 194 -10.43 -24.35 20.64
CA ALA A 194 -9.89 -23.13 20.08
C ALA A 194 -10.80 -22.51 19.00
N GLY A 195 -11.57 -23.33 18.27
CA GLY A 195 -12.44 -22.85 17.20
C GLY A 195 -13.49 -21.83 17.65
N PRO A 196 -14.44 -22.21 18.52
CA PRO A 196 -15.45 -21.25 19.01
C PRO A 196 -14.84 -20.06 19.74
N GLN A 197 -13.69 -20.25 20.41
CA GLN A 197 -13.01 -19.16 21.12
C GLN A 197 -12.37 -18.16 20.13
N PHE A 198 -11.78 -18.66 19.04
CA PHE A 198 -11.25 -17.82 17.97
C PHE A 198 -12.37 -16.97 17.34
N ASP A 199 -13.47 -17.59 16.96
CA ASP A 199 -14.61 -16.91 16.37
C ASP A 199 -15.20 -15.85 17.29
N GLN A 200 -15.31 -16.15 18.59
CA GLN A 200 -15.76 -15.18 19.59
C GLN A 200 -14.81 -13.97 19.66
N ASN A 201 -13.50 -14.20 19.72
CA ASN A 201 -12.51 -13.13 19.78
C ASN A 201 -12.57 -12.24 18.54
N ILE A 202 -12.61 -12.83 17.32
CA ILE A 202 -12.71 -12.06 16.07
C ILE A 202 -14.02 -11.27 16.02
N THR A 203 -15.15 -11.88 16.36
CA THR A 203 -16.44 -11.18 16.30
C THR A 203 -16.54 -10.07 17.35
N ASP A 204 -15.88 -10.19 18.48
CA ASP A 204 -15.80 -9.13 19.49
C ASP A 204 -14.93 -7.96 19.00
N ILE A 205 -13.78 -8.23 18.37
CA ILE A 205 -12.94 -7.23 17.70
C ILE A 205 -13.74 -6.50 16.60
N PHE A 206 -14.49 -7.23 15.78
CA PHE A 206 -15.30 -6.62 14.72
C PHE A 206 -16.42 -5.73 15.26
N ARG A 207 -17.01 -6.05 16.43
CA ARG A 207 -18.01 -5.21 17.07
C ARG A 207 -17.42 -3.97 17.72
N SER A 208 -16.26 -4.11 18.36
CA SER A 208 -15.61 -2.99 19.05
C SER A 208 -14.90 -2.03 18.09
N GLY A 209 -14.43 -2.53 16.94
CA GLY A 209 -13.58 -1.81 16.02
C GLY A 209 -12.10 -1.72 16.45
N GLU A 210 -11.71 -2.39 17.54
CA GLU A 210 -10.32 -2.41 18.03
C GLU A 210 -9.45 -3.35 17.19
N LEU A 211 -9.24 -2.98 15.91
CA LEU A 211 -8.56 -3.83 14.92
C LEU A 211 -7.08 -4.13 15.28
N ASP A 212 -6.47 -3.36 16.16
CA ASP A 212 -5.10 -3.64 16.63
C ASP A 212 -5.03 -4.94 17.44
N ASP A 213 -6.11 -5.40 18.03
CA ASP A 213 -6.18 -6.68 18.76
C ASP A 213 -6.00 -7.89 17.84
N LEU A 214 -6.19 -7.73 16.50
CA LEU A 214 -5.90 -8.78 15.50
C LEU A 214 -4.41 -9.19 15.47
N PHE A 215 -3.52 -8.39 16.01
CA PHE A 215 -2.07 -8.66 16.05
C PHE A 215 -1.63 -9.39 17.34
N ALA A 216 -2.54 -9.59 18.29
CA ALA A 216 -2.25 -10.26 19.56
C ALA A 216 -2.49 -11.79 19.52
N PHE A 217 -2.97 -12.33 18.42
CA PHE A 217 -3.26 -13.77 18.28
C PHE A 217 -1.98 -14.60 18.25
N ASP A 218 -1.97 -15.67 19.05
CA ASP A 218 -0.90 -16.68 19.05
C ASP A 218 -1.03 -17.62 17.85
N GLU A 219 0.07 -17.93 17.17
CA GLU A 219 0.05 -18.76 15.95
C GLU A 219 -0.46 -20.18 16.21
N LEU A 220 -0.08 -20.79 17.32
CA LEU A 220 -0.54 -22.14 17.65
C LEU A 220 -2.05 -22.17 17.89
N PHE A 221 -2.58 -21.14 18.55
CA PHE A 221 -4.01 -20.98 18.76
C PHE A 221 -4.77 -20.87 17.43
N CYS A 222 -4.22 -20.09 16.47
CA CYS A 222 -4.80 -19.96 15.13
C CYS A 222 -4.76 -21.29 14.35
N GLU A 223 -3.65 -22.04 14.43
CA GLU A 223 -3.52 -23.38 13.84
C GLU A 223 -4.53 -24.38 14.45
N GLU A 224 -4.72 -24.33 15.77
CA GLU A 224 -5.71 -25.17 16.44
C GLU A 224 -7.15 -24.82 16.04
N ALA A 225 -7.44 -23.54 15.78
CA ALA A 225 -8.72 -23.08 15.23
C ALA A 225 -8.87 -23.43 13.75
N ALA A 226 -7.78 -23.63 13.01
CA ALA A 226 -7.73 -23.84 11.56
C ALA A 226 -8.46 -22.75 10.78
N GLU A 227 -8.20 -21.49 11.12
CA GLU A 227 -8.75 -20.33 10.43
C GLU A 227 -8.02 -20.03 9.12
N CYS A 228 -8.61 -19.19 8.26
CA CYS A 228 -7.93 -18.69 7.05
C CYS A 228 -8.05 -17.17 6.85
N GLY A 229 -8.79 -16.46 7.70
CA GLY A 229 -9.12 -15.06 7.52
C GLY A 229 -8.19 -14.07 8.22
N LEU A 230 -7.52 -14.45 9.31
CA LEU A 230 -6.81 -13.53 10.19
C LEU A 230 -5.80 -12.65 9.42
N ARG A 231 -5.04 -13.23 8.51
CA ARG A 231 -4.04 -12.49 7.72
C ARG A 231 -4.67 -11.46 6.78
N SER A 232 -5.82 -11.76 6.16
CA SER A 232 -6.62 -10.79 5.41
C SER A 232 -7.08 -9.64 6.31
N PHE A 233 -7.57 -9.96 7.52
CA PHE A 233 -8.03 -8.95 8.48
C PHE A 233 -6.88 -8.11 9.02
N GLN A 234 -5.68 -8.65 9.17
CA GLN A 234 -4.48 -7.90 9.55
C GLN A 234 -4.06 -6.91 8.46
N MET A 235 -4.19 -7.25 7.17
CA MET A 235 -3.99 -6.28 6.09
C MET A 235 -5.05 -5.18 6.12
N MET A 236 -6.31 -5.54 6.35
CA MET A 236 -7.40 -4.58 6.51
C MET A 236 -7.15 -3.61 7.66
N ALA A 237 -6.73 -4.11 8.82
CA ALA A 237 -6.35 -3.27 9.96
C ALA A 237 -5.20 -2.32 9.62
N GLY A 238 -4.22 -2.78 8.81
CA GLY A 238 -3.14 -1.94 8.30
C GLY A 238 -3.62 -0.80 7.41
N ALA A 239 -4.57 -1.09 6.52
CA ALA A 239 -5.14 -0.09 5.59
C ALA A 239 -5.99 0.97 6.30
N LEU A 240 -6.58 0.63 7.45
CA LEU A 240 -7.42 1.53 8.25
C LEU A 240 -6.69 2.19 9.42
N ALA A 241 -5.40 1.90 9.64
CA ALA A 241 -4.66 2.27 10.85
C ALA A 241 -4.66 3.76 11.18
N ASP A 242 -4.71 4.63 10.16
CA ASP A 242 -4.64 6.08 10.32
C ASP A 242 -5.98 6.77 9.94
N THR A 243 -7.09 6.01 9.93
CA THR A 243 -8.43 6.52 9.59
C THR A 243 -9.38 6.43 10.77
N VAL A 244 -10.34 7.35 10.81
CA VAL A 244 -11.48 7.26 11.73
C VAL A 244 -12.60 6.52 11.01
N TYR A 245 -13.10 5.45 11.60
CA TYR A 245 -14.15 4.62 11.03
C TYR A 245 -15.14 4.16 12.09
N SER A 246 -16.34 3.85 11.66
CA SER A 246 -17.30 3.08 12.44
C SER A 246 -17.20 1.60 12.10
N SER A 247 -17.51 0.73 13.04
CA SER A 247 -17.51 -0.72 12.84
C SER A 247 -18.87 -1.33 13.17
N GLU A 248 -19.28 -2.34 12.39
CA GLU A 248 -20.51 -3.08 12.59
C GLU A 248 -20.34 -4.54 12.19
N LEU A 249 -20.68 -5.47 13.08
CA LEU A 249 -20.80 -6.88 12.75
C LEU A 249 -22.22 -7.14 12.22
N LEU A 250 -22.35 -7.40 10.91
CA LEU A 250 -23.67 -7.64 10.29
C LEU A 250 -24.20 -9.03 10.57
N SER A 251 -23.34 -10.06 10.48
CA SER A 251 -23.74 -11.44 10.73
C SER A 251 -22.59 -12.29 11.25
N TYR A 252 -22.95 -13.34 11.98
CA TYR A 252 -22.07 -14.46 12.31
C TYR A 252 -22.89 -15.74 12.41
N GLU A 253 -22.46 -16.78 11.71
CA GLU A 253 -23.07 -18.11 11.77
C GLU A 253 -22.04 -19.19 11.39
N GLY A 254 -22.31 -20.47 11.73
CA GLY A 254 -21.35 -21.55 11.51
C GLY A 254 -22.02 -22.94 11.41
N PRO A 255 -23.12 -23.10 10.64
CA PRO A 255 -23.91 -24.34 10.64
C PRO A 255 -23.16 -25.54 10.05
N PHE A 256 -22.11 -25.32 9.27
CA PHE A 256 -21.35 -26.36 8.60
C PHE A 256 -20.00 -26.66 9.26
N GLY A 257 -19.79 -26.15 10.49
CA GLY A 257 -18.54 -26.33 11.21
C GLY A 257 -17.43 -25.34 10.85
N VAL A 258 -17.77 -24.35 10.01
CA VAL A 258 -16.91 -23.23 9.62
C VAL A 258 -17.60 -21.94 10.01
N GLY A 259 -16.87 -21.01 10.63
CA GLY A 259 -17.39 -19.72 11.06
C GLY A 259 -17.43 -18.71 9.90
N TYR A 260 -18.60 -18.12 9.68
CA TYR A 260 -18.83 -17.10 8.65
C TYR A 260 -19.24 -15.80 9.32
N ALA A 261 -18.39 -14.79 9.25
CA ALA A 261 -18.66 -13.47 9.78
C ALA A 261 -18.63 -12.42 8.68
N ILE A 262 -19.57 -11.48 8.71
CA ILE A 262 -19.55 -10.28 7.87
C ILE A 262 -19.50 -9.07 8.76
N ALA A 263 -18.49 -8.23 8.55
CA ALA A 263 -18.30 -6.97 9.28
C ALA A 263 -17.95 -5.82 8.32
N CYS A 264 -18.44 -4.64 8.67
CA CYS A 264 -18.28 -3.41 7.92
C CYS A 264 -17.43 -2.42 8.74
N PHE A 265 -16.55 -1.70 8.06
CA PHE A 265 -15.72 -0.63 8.61
C PHE A 265 -15.85 0.57 7.66
N GLU A 266 -16.69 1.53 8.03
CA GLU A 266 -17.04 2.68 7.19
C GLU A 266 -16.21 3.88 7.60
N VAL A 267 -15.40 4.43 6.69
CA VAL A 267 -14.54 5.59 6.96
C VAL A 267 -15.40 6.86 7.03
N GLU A 268 -15.26 7.63 8.10
CA GLU A 268 -16.06 8.84 8.34
C GLU A 268 -15.87 9.89 7.25
N GLY A 269 -16.97 10.48 6.79
CA GLY A 269 -17.00 11.53 5.74
C GLY A 269 -16.81 11.00 4.30
N SER A 270 -16.72 9.70 4.10
CA SER A 270 -16.56 9.11 2.76
C SER A 270 -17.83 9.20 1.90
N GLU A 271 -19.00 9.09 2.50
CA GLU A 271 -20.30 9.21 1.81
C GLU A 271 -20.61 10.66 1.41
N GLU A 272 -20.30 11.63 2.29
CA GLU A 272 -20.50 13.06 2.01
C GLU A 272 -19.62 13.52 0.83
N ALA A 273 -18.36 13.09 0.78
CA ALA A 273 -17.46 13.38 -0.32
C ALA A 273 -17.92 12.76 -1.65
N ALA A 274 -18.56 11.58 -1.64
CA ALA A 274 -19.12 10.95 -2.83
C ALA A 274 -20.33 11.73 -3.37
N ALA A 275 -21.18 12.24 -2.48
CA ALA A 275 -22.35 13.04 -2.83
C ALA A 275 -21.97 14.44 -3.39
N GLU A 276 -20.94 15.07 -2.81
CA GLU A 276 -20.41 16.35 -3.31
C GLU A 276 -19.81 16.21 -4.71
N GLU A 277 -19.09 15.11 -4.98
CA GLU A 277 -18.50 14.83 -6.29
C GLU A 277 -19.59 14.58 -7.35
N GLU A 278 -20.69 13.88 -7.01
CA GLU A 278 -21.83 13.69 -7.88
C GLU A 278 -22.48 15.00 -8.28
N THR A 279 -22.70 15.87 -7.30
CA THR A 279 -23.29 17.20 -7.53
C THR A 279 -22.41 18.04 -8.46
N ALA A 280 -21.08 17.98 -8.27
CA ALA A 280 -20.12 18.68 -9.11
C ALA A 280 -20.07 18.14 -10.56
N ILE A 281 -20.18 16.80 -10.73
CA ILE A 281 -20.24 16.17 -12.06
C ILE A 281 -21.57 16.49 -12.76
N GLU A 282 -22.70 16.47 -12.06
CA GLU A 282 -23.99 16.83 -12.62
C GLU A 282 -24.02 18.31 -13.05
N GLU A 283 -23.53 19.23 -12.21
CA GLU A 283 -23.41 20.65 -12.53
C GLU A 283 -22.49 20.90 -13.74
N ALA A 284 -21.35 20.18 -13.82
CA ALA A 284 -20.43 20.28 -14.95
C ALA A 284 -21.06 19.73 -16.25
N THR A 285 -21.84 18.64 -16.15
CA THR A 285 -22.53 18.04 -17.29
C THR A 285 -23.68 18.90 -17.78
N GLU A 286 -24.45 19.51 -16.88
CA GLU A 286 -25.50 20.48 -17.23
C GLU A 286 -24.91 21.76 -17.85
N ALA A 287 -23.76 22.23 -17.34
CA ALA A 287 -23.05 23.37 -17.91
C ALA A 287 -22.54 23.08 -19.34
N GLN A 288 -22.06 21.86 -19.60
CA GLN A 288 -21.66 21.44 -20.95
C GLN A 288 -22.86 21.29 -21.89
N ALA A 289 -23.96 20.69 -21.44
CA ALA A 289 -25.17 20.54 -22.25
C ALA A 289 -25.79 21.91 -22.61
N THR A 290 -25.78 22.87 -21.68
CA THR A 290 -26.24 24.24 -21.95
C THR A 290 -25.30 25.03 -22.88
N HIS A 291 -24.02 24.65 -22.94
CA HIS A 291 -23.05 25.25 -23.85
C HIS A 291 -23.14 24.70 -25.27
N GLU A 292 -23.48 23.42 -25.44
CA GLU A 292 -23.75 22.81 -26.76
C GLU A 292 -25.05 23.34 -27.39
N ASP A 293 -26.11 23.53 -26.61
CA ASP A 293 -27.36 24.15 -27.11
C ASP A 293 -27.18 25.65 -27.48
N ALA A 294 -26.24 26.35 -26.85
CA ALA A 294 -25.94 27.75 -27.16
C ALA A 294 -25.07 27.96 -28.41
N LEU A 295 -24.42 26.90 -28.90
CA LEU A 295 -23.57 26.96 -30.11
C LEU A 295 -24.34 26.77 -31.42
N VAL A 296 -25.65 26.57 -31.38
CA VAL A 296 -26.49 26.39 -32.58
C VAL A 296 -27.13 27.73 -33.08
N GLU A 297 -27.13 28.80 -32.29
CA GLU A 297 -27.61 30.12 -32.73
C GLU A 297 -26.66 31.26 -32.30
N GLY A 298 -25.80 31.69 -33.22
CA GLY A 298 -25.19 33.01 -33.10
C GLY A 298 -23.71 33.10 -33.46
N GLU A 299 -23.46 33.47 -34.73
CA GLU A 299 -22.22 34.17 -35.11
C GLU A 299 -22.17 35.55 -34.40
N VAL A 300 -21.21 35.78 -33.50
CA VAL A 300 -20.76 37.12 -33.13
C VAL A 300 -19.28 37.09 -32.70
N GLU A 301 -18.60 38.14 -33.15
CA GLU A 301 -17.19 38.46 -33.10
C GLU A 301 -16.46 38.23 -31.76
N ALA A 302 -15.20 37.81 -31.91
CA ALA A 302 -14.20 37.67 -30.85
C ALA A 302 -13.77 39.02 -30.28
N ASP A 303 -13.98 39.21 -29.00
CA ASP A 303 -13.17 40.14 -28.19
C ASP A 303 -12.48 39.31 -27.08
N LEU A 304 -11.15 39.23 -27.22
CA LEU A 304 -10.26 38.60 -26.25
C LEU A 304 -10.18 39.47 -25.00
N VAL A 305 -10.70 39.00 -23.90
CA VAL A 305 -10.36 39.51 -22.58
C VAL A 305 -9.65 38.38 -21.80
N ASP A 306 -8.38 38.60 -21.55
CA ASP A 306 -7.54 37.82 -20.65
C ASP A 306 -8.16 37.87 -19.23
N GLU A 307 -8.69 36.79 -18.73
CA GLU A 307 -8.90 36.59 -17.30
C GLU A 307 -7.97 35.49 -16.78
N ASP A 308 -7.06 35.94 -15.93
CA ASP A 308 -6.07 35.17 -15.16
C ASP A 308 -6.77 34.28 -14.14
N PRO A 309 -6.60 32.90 -14.20
CA PRO A 309 -7.12 32.02 -13.19
C PRO A 309 -6.10 31.82 -12.05
N SER A 310 -5.91 32.85 -11.23
CA SER A 310 -5.11 32.74 -10.01
C SER A 310 -5.79 33.42 -8.84
N SER A 311 -6.70 32.70 -8.19
CA SER A 311 -7.05 33.01 -6.81
C SER A 311 -6.45 31.93 -5.92
N PRO A 312 -5.42 32.23 -5.12
CA PRO A 312 -4.81 31.23 -4.24
C PRO A 312 -5.67 31.00 -3.00
N VAL A 313 -5.92 29.73 -2.74
CA VAL A 313 -6.35 29.25 -1.41
C VAL A 313 -5.27 29.67 -0.40
N PRO A 314 -5.60 30.25 0.76
CA PRO A 314 -4.60 30.70 1.71
C PRO A 314 -3.84 29.50 2.29
N GLN A 315 -2.56 29.40 1.94
CA GLN A 315 -1.60 28.54 2.61
C GLN A 315 -1.19 29.21 3.93
N PRO A 316 -0.99 28.44 5.03
CA PRO A 316 -0.27 28.98 6.16
C PRO A 316 1.18 29.26 5.72
N ASP A 317 1.70 30.43 6.08
CA ASP A 317 3.06 30.89 5.84
C ASP A 317 4.09 29.89 6.44
N ALA A 318 4.48 28.93 5.65
CA ALA A 318 5.65 28.10 5.88
C ALA A 318 6.56 28.22 4.66
N SER A 319 6.97 29.44 4.36
CA SER A 319 8.18 29.65 3.58
C SER A 319 9.34 29.27 4.50
N PRO A 320 10.20 28.31 4.15
CA PRO A 320 11.46 28.16 4.87
C PRO A 320 12.18 29.51 4.74
N ASP A 321 12.54 30.10 5.87
CA ASP A 321 13.30 31.35 5.92
C ASP A 321 14.67 31.13 5.24
N THR A 322 14.71 31.36 3.93
CA THR A 322 15.93 31.33 3.11
C THR A 322 16.75 32.61 3.25
N GLY A 323 16.42 33.43 4.24
CA GLY A 323 17.10 34.67 4.62
C GLY A 323 18.29 34.41 5.54
N GLY A 324 19.47 34.06 4.98
CA GLY A 324 20.75 34.46 5.54
C GLY A 324 21.22 33.79 6.83
N SER A 325 21.18 32.47 6.95
CA SER A 325 22.06 31.71 7.85
C SER A 325 22.34 30.36 7.17
N GLY A 326 23.61 29.95 7.08
CA GLY A 326 24.18 28.88 6.28
C GLY A 326 23.61 27.46 6.51
N VAL A 327 22.30 27.29 6.40
CA VAL A 327 21.60 26.00 6.41
C VAL A 327 21.57 25.48 4.98
N ASP A 328 22.05 24.26 4.78
CA ASP A 328 22.04 23.57 3.51
C ASP A 328 20.59 23.37 3.02
N PRO A 329 20.23 23.78 1.78
CA PRO A 329 18.85 23.77 1.28
C PRO A 329 18.27 22.34 1.14
N PHE A 330 19.09 21.31 0.93
CA PHE A 330 18.65 19.92 0.87
C PHE A 330 18.18 19.45 2.25
N VAL A 331 18.96 19.77 3.27
CA VAL A 331 18.65 19.45 4.67
C VAL A 331 17.46 20.26 5.18
N ALA A 332 17.37 21.53 4.79
CA ALA A 332 16.24 22.38 5.15
C ALA A 332 14.91 21.83 4.59
N LEU A 333 14.93 21.35 3.34
CA LEU A 333 13.76 20.73 2.73
C LEU A 333 13.36 19.41 3.39
N ALA A 334 14.34 18.53 3.70
CA ALA A 334 14.08 17.29 4.40
C ALA A 334 13.48 17.55 5.79
N ARG A 335 14.04 18.51 6.55
CA ARG A 335 13.55 18.93 7.86
C ARG A 335 12.10 19.45 7.76
N ALA A 336 11.85 20.39 6.85
CA ALA A 336 10.51 20.97 6.66
C ALA A 336 9.48 19.88 6.30
N SER A 337 9.87 18.89 5.50
CA SER A 337 9.01 17.77 5.10
C SER A 337 8.64 16.89 6.30
N VAL A 338 9.62 16.53 7.15
CA VAL A 338 9.38 15.75 8.37
C VAL A 338 8.52 16.53 9.36
N GLU A 339 8.90 17.79 9.67
CA GLU A 339 8.18 18.62 10.64
C GLU A 339 6.72 18.86 10.20
N TYR A 340 6.50 19.14 8.90
CA TYR A 340 5.16 19.33 8.35
C TYR A 340 4.35 18.03 8.43
N PHE A 341 4.91 16.91 7.98
CA PHE A 341 4.22 15.62 8.00
C PHE A 341 3.89 15.17 9.43
N VAL A 342 4.84 15.19 10.35
CA VAL A 342 4.63 14.78 11.75
C VAL A 342 3.60 15.67 12.47
N THR A 343 3.44 16.93 12.06
CA THR A 343 2.48 17.85 12.68
C THR A 343 1.10 17.82 12.07
N THR A 344 0.99 17.56 10.75
CA THR A 344 -0.26 17.69 9.98
C THR A 344 -0.73 16.38 9.36
N GLU A 345 0.12 15.34 9.35
CA GLU A 345 -0.09 14.05 8.67
C GLU A 345 -0.31 14.18 7.15
N ARG A 346 0.14 15.32 6.58
CA ARG A 346 0.04 15.61 5.15
C ARG A 346 1.43 15.81 4.54
N PRO A 347 1.64 15.38 3.29
CA PRO A 347 2.89 15.66 2.60
C PRO A 347 3.08 17.17 2.40
N LEU A 348 4.32 17.63 2.53
CA LEU A 348 4.68 19.00 2.21
C LEU A 348 4.53 19.21 0.69
N LEU A 349 3.79 20.26 0.31
CA LEU A 349 3.76 20.71 -1.09
C LEU A 349 5.12 21.29 -1.46
N MET A 350 5.49 21.19 -2.76
CA MET A 350 6.74 21.74 -3.25
C MET A 350 6.86 23.25 -2.90
N PRO A 351 7.83 23.65 -2.07
CA PRO A 351 8.01 25.07 -1.75
C PRO A 351 8.47 25.87 -2.97
N GLU A 352 8.05 27.13 -3.05
CA GLU A 352 8.54 28.05 -4.06
C GLU A 352 9.96 28.56 -3.70
N GLY A 353 10.76 28.87 -4.73
CA GLY A 353 12.08 29.48 -4.55
C GLY A 353 13.20 28.51 -4.15
N LEU A 354 13.01 27.21 -4.33
CA LEU A 354 14.07 26.23 -4.16
C LEU A 354 15.21 26.45 -5.17
N PRO A 355 16.47 26.14 -4.81
CA PRO A 355 17.61 26.22 -5.74
C PRO A 355 17.41 25.34 -6.99
N PRO A 356 17.95 25.76 -8.16
CA PRO A 356 17.83 24.98 -9.40
C PRO A 356 18.31 23.53 -9.27
N GLU A 357 19.34 23.28 -8.45
CA GLU A 357 19.90 21.94 -8.20
C GLU A 357 18.86 20.96 -7.63
N LEU A 358 17.89 21.47 -6.88
CA LEU A 358 16.80 20.68 -6.30
C LEU A 358 15.65 20.44 -7.28
N ILE A 359 15.44 21.34 -8.24
CA ILE A 359 14.25 21.35 -9.10
C ILE A 359 14.57 20.73 -10.49
N ASP A 360 15.73 21.07 -11.06
CA ASP A 360 16.07 20.75 -12.45
C ASP A 360 16.80 19.42 -12.61
N ALA A 361 17.26 18.80 -11.50
CA ALA A 361 18.01 17.56 -11.51
C ALA A 361 17.19 16.40 -10.93
N ARG A 362 17.51 15.18 -11.39
CA ARG A 362 16.96 13.92 -10.88
C ARG A 362 18.09 13.04 -10.37
N ALA A 363 17.94 12.50 -9.17
CA ALA A 363 18.90 11.58 -8.56
C ALA A 363 18.19 10.65 -7.57
N GLY A 364 18.79 9.50 -7.26
CA GLY A 364 18.44 8.76 -6.07
C GLY A 364 18.84 9.56 -4.82
N VAL A 365 18.04 9.50 -3.78
CA VAL A 365 18.26 10.27 -2.55
C VAL A 365 17.99 9.39 -1.34
N PHE A 366 18.84 9.48 -0.31
CA PHE A 366 18.55 8.94 1.02
C PHE A 366 18.36 10.09 2.00
N VAL A 367 17.35 9.99 2.85
CA VAL A 367 17.13 10.91 3.97
C VAL A 367 17.31 10.12 5.25
N SER A 368 18.22 10.60 6.10
CA SER A 368 18.47 10.00 7.41
C SER A 368 18.14 10.98 8.53
N LEU A 369 17.49 10.46 9.55
CA LEU A 369 17.14 11.15 10.79
C LEU A 369 17.98 10.57 11.91
N HIS A 370 18.53 11.41 12.76
CA HIS A 370 19.28 10.99 13.94
C HIS A 370 18.75 11.73 15.17
N GLU A 371 18.67 11.02 16.28
CA GLU A 371 18.38 11.58 17.59
C GLU A 371 19.60 11.34 18.49
N HIS A 372 20.21 12.41 19.03
CA HIS A 372 21.41 12.32 19.86
C HIS A 372 22.57 11.50 19.23
N ASP A 373 22.80 11.68 17.93
CA ASP A 373 23.76 10.96 17.09
C ASP A 373 23.40 9.50 16.76
N ASP A 374 22.36 8.92 17.36
CA ASP A 374 21.86 7.60 17.02
C ASP A 374 20.89 7.66 15.83
N LEU A 375 20.94 6.65 14.95
CA LEU A 375 20.03 6.56 13.81
C LEU A 375 18.59 6.42 14.32
N ARG A 376 17.67 7.30 13.84
CA ARG A 376 16.26 7.32 14.21
C ARG A 376 15.33 6.98 13.03
N GLY A 377 15.83 7.06 11.81
CA GLY A 377 15.13 6.70 10.57
C GLY A 377 16.02 6.94 9.36
N CYS A 378 15.94 6.08 8.35
CA CYS A 378 16.71 6.26 7.11
C CYS A 378 16.05 5.49 5.97
N ILE A 379 15.48 6.21 5.01
CA ILE A 379 14.89 5.66 3.79
C ILE A 379 15.43 6.42 2.59
N GLY A 380 15.53 5.74 1.45
CA GLY A 380 15.97 6.36 0.21
C GLY A 380 15.79 5.48 -1.01
N THR A 381 16.01 6.10 -2.15
CA THR A 381 15.92 5.52 -3.49
C THR A 381 17.29 5.47 -4.14
N ILE A 382 17.61 4.37 -4.82
CA ILE A 382 18.90 4.17 -5.50
C ILE A 382 18.93 4.92 -6.85
N ALA A 383 17.78 4.99 -7.49
CA ALA A 383 17.57 5.69 -8.76
C ALA A 383 16.45 6.72 -8.59
N PRO A 384 16.39 7.77 -9.42
CA PRO A 384 15.33 8.76 -9.32
C PRO A 384 13.97 8.14 -9.65
N THR A 385 13.04 8.23 -8.73
CA THR A 385 11.64 7.78 -8.88
C THR A 385 10.68 8.96 -9.10
N ARG A 386 11.15 10.18 -8.89
CA ARG A 386 10.38 11.44 -9.01
C ARG A 386 10.97 12.35 -10.08
N ASP A 387 10.25 13.42 -10.40
CA ASP A 387 10.64 14.36 -11.44
C ASP A 387 11.75 15.33 -11.02
N SER A 388 12.05 15.44 -9.72
CA SER A 388 13.13 16.26 -9.21
C SER A 388 13.71 15.72 -7.91
N ILE A 389 14.95 16.14 -7.57
CA ILE A 389 15.58 15.83 -6.29
C ILE A 389 14.72 16.36 -5.12
N ALA A 390 14.08 17.52 -5.27
CA ALA A 390 13.22 18.06 -4.22
C ALA A 390 12.04 17.14 -3.91
N GLN A 391 11.37 16.61 -4.94
CA GLN A 391 10.27 15.65 -4.76
C GLN A 391 10.77 14.33 -4.15
N GLU A 392 11.97 13.88 -4.52
CA GLU A 392 12.61 12.69 -3.96
C GLU A 392 12.91 12.88 -2.47
N ILE A 393 13.43 14.07 -2.07
CA ILE A 393 13.68 14.42 -0.67
C ILE A 393 12.37 14.43 0.13
N ILE A 394 11.33 15.09 -0.36
CA ILE A 394 10.04 15.18 0.34
C ILE A 394 9.48 13.78 0.60
N ALA A 395 9.45 12.93 -0.42
CA ALA A 395 8.93 11.57 -0.29
C ALA A 395 9.75 10.70 0.66
N ASN A 396 11.08 10.73 0.54
CA ASN A 396 11.97 9.93 1.37
C ASN A 396 12.06 10.45 2.82
N ALA A 397 11.91 11.76 3.05
CA ALA A 397 11.81 12.34 4.39
C ALA A 397 10.59 11.84 5.15
N ILE A 398 9.42 11.80 4.47
CA ILE A 398 8.19 11.25 5.03
C ILE A 398 8.39 9.76 5.34
N SER A 399 8.92 8.99 4.39
CA SER A 399 9.16 7.56 4.58
C SER A 399 10.16 7.30 5.73
N ALA A 400 11.18 8.13 5.88
CA ALA A 400 12.17 7.97 6.95
C ALA A 400 11.59 8.25 8.35
N CYS A 401 10.64 9.19 8.48
CA CYS A 401 10.03 9.52 9.77
C CYS A 401 8.82 8.66 10.14
N SER A 402 8.16 8.02 9.17
CA SER A 402 6.91 7.30 9.41
C SER A 402 6.90 5.84 8.95
N GLY A 403 7.73 5.49 7.98
CA GLY A 403 7.73 4.18 7.29
C GLY A 403 9.00 3.35 7.44
N ASP A 404 10.02 3.79 8.21
CA ASP A 404 11.21 2.97 8.46
C ASP A 404 10.86 1.81 9.39
N PRO A 405 10.92 0.53 8.92
CA PRO A 405 10.46 -0.61 9.69
C PRO A 405 11.30 -0.91 10.95
N ARG A 406 12.45 -0.26 11.11
CA ARG A 406 13.33 -0.42 12.27
C ARG A 406 12.89 0.42 13.47
N PHE A 407 12.02 1.43 13.25
CA PHE A 407 11.66 2.43 14.24
C PHE A 407 10.16 2.66 14.25
N TYR A 408 9.64 3.10 15.41
CA TYR A 408 8.28 3.64 15.48
C TYR A 408 8.22 5.00 14.74
N PRO A 409 7.05 5.41 14.21
CA PRO A 409 6.89 6.74 13.64
C PRO A 409 7.35 7.85 14.59
N VAL A 410 8.04 8.84 14.04
CA VAL A 410 8.54 9.99 14.79
C VAL A 410 7.37 10.76 15.39
N GLN A 411 7.48 11.10 16.68
CA GLN A 411 6.45 11.85 17.40
C GLN A 411 6.77 13.35 17.45
N LYS A 412 5.76 14.21 17.63
CA LYS A 412 5.93 15.68 17.69
C LYS A 412 6.94 16.16 18.71
N ASN A 413 7.08 15.46 19.83
CA ASN A 413 8.02 15.80 20.89
C ASN A 413 9.48 15.42 20.58
N GLU A 414 9.73 14.65 19.52
CA GLU A 414 11.07 14.28 19.08
C GLU A 414 11.68 15.32 18.11
N LEU A 415 10.82 16.11 17.42
CA LEU A 415 11.23 17.02 16.33
C LEU A 415 12.38 17.98 16.71
N ASP A 416 12.38 18.49 17.93
CA ASP A 416 13.39 19.43 18.42
C ASP A 416 14.78 18.77 18.64
N TYR A 417 14.83 17.44 18.70
CA TYR A 417 16.05 16.66 18.97
C TYR A 417 16.61 15.99 17.71
N LEU A 418 15.89 16.10 16.57
CA LEU A 418 16.31 15.47 15.31
C LEU A 418 17.38 16.30 14.60
N SER A 419 18.39 15.61 14.11
CA SER A 419 19.30 16.10 13.09
C SER A 419 19.08 15.32 11.79
N TYR A 420 19.39 15.97 10.67
CA TYR A 420 19.03 15.48 9.34
C TYR A 420 20.28 15.37 8.46
N SER A 421 20.33 14.34 7.63
CA SER A 421 21.25 14.28 6.50
C SER A 421 20.55 13.81 5.23
N VAL A 422 21.01 14.33 4.10
CA VAL A 422 20.51 13.99 2.77
C VAL A 422 21.68 13.55 1.91
N ASP A 423 21.63 12.32 1.43
CA ASP A 423 22.61 11.74 0.53
C ASP A 423 22.05 11.73 -0.90
N VAL A 424 22.68 12.48 -1.81
CA VAL A 424 22.30 12.52 -3.23
C VAL A 424 23.27 11.61 -4.00
N LEU A 425 22.73 10.63 -4.72
CA LEU A 425 23.50 9.61 -5.43
C LEU A 425 23.81 10.03 -6.86
N PHE A 426 25.06 9.95 -7.25
CA PHE A 426 25.46 10.06 -8.65
C PHE A 426 25.08 8.78 -9.43
N PRO A 427 24.90 8.88 -10.75
CA PRO A 427 24.68 7.71 -11.60
C PRO A 427 25.77 6.65 -11.39
N PRO A 428 25.40 5.37 -11.23
CA PRO A 428 26.38 4.31 -11.05
C PRO A 428 27.21 4.07 -12.32
N GLU A 429 28.48 3.71 -12.14
CA GLU A 429 29.45 3.36 -13.17
C GLU A 429 29.84 1.88 -13.05
N PRO A 430 29.77 1.07 -14.12
CA PRO A 430 30.23 -0.31 -14.07
C PRO A 430 31.75 -0.36 -13.83
N ILE A 431 32.20 -1.30 -13.00
CA ILE A 431 33.60 -1.55 -12.73
C ILE A 431 33.98 -2.98 -13.07
N SER A 432 35.25 -3.15 -13.50
CA SER A 432 35.77 -4.45 -13.92
C SER A 432 36.38 -5.26 -12.77
N SER A 433 36.71 -4.60 -11.67
CA SER A 433 37.40 -5.20 -10.54
C SER A 433 37.07 -4.49 -9.23
N PRO A 434 36.96 -5.23 -8.09
CA PRO A 434 36.88 -4.61 -6.77
C PRO A 434 38.04 -3.65 -6.44
N ALA A 435 39.18 -3.77 -7.11
CA ALA A 435 40.33 -2.85 -6.93
C ALA A 435 40.04 -1.40 -7.38
N GLU A 436 38.92 -1.16 -8.07
CA GLU A 436 38.46 0.18 -8.47
C GLU A 436 37.55 0.83 -7.42
N LEU A 437 37.28 0.13 -6.31
CA LEU A 437 36.52 0.64 -5.16
C LEU A 437 37.45 1.25 -4.12
N ASP A 438 36.94 2.26 -3.44
CA ASP A 438 37.41 2.77 -2.17
C ASP A 438 36.19 2.96 -1.27
N PRO A 439 36.05 2.23 -0.14
CA PRO A 439 34.89 2.29 0.72
C PRO A 439 34.61 3.68 1.32
N GLN A 440 35.61 4.58 1.33
CA GLN A 440 35.46 5.95 1.79
C GLN A 440 34.94 6.90 0.72
N GLU A 441 35.20 6.60 -0.58
CA GLU A 441 34.81 7.47 -1.71
C GLU A 441 33.63 6.93 -2.51
N TYR A 442 33.47 5.60 -2.59
CA TYR A 442 32.50 4.96 -3.46
C TYR A 442 31.56 4.04 -2.70
N GLY A 443 30.28 4.20 -2.95
CA GLY A 443 29.31 3.13 -2.73
C GLY A 443 29.47 2.02 -3.76
N VAL A 444 29.02 0.82 -3.45
CA VAL A 444 29.04 -0.33 -4.34
C VAL A 444 27.62 -0.85 -4.58
N ILE A 445 27.34 -1.20 -5.82
CA ILE A 445 26.19 -2.00 -6.19
C ILE A 445 26.70 -3.35 -6.68
N VAL A 446 26.08 -4.41 -6.19
CA VAL A 446 26.37 -5.79 -6.55
C VAL A 446 25.14 -6.39 -7.16
N SER A 447 25.23 -6.92 -8.40
CA SER A 447 24.09 -7.49 -9.09
C SER A 447 24.41 -8.85 -9.72
N LYS A 448 23.38 -9.71 -9.77
CA LYS A 448 23.40 -10.99 -10.49
C LYS A 448 21.98 -11.37 -10.91
N GLY A 449 21.68 -11.25 -12.20
CA GLY A 449 20.32 -11.41 -12.69
C GLY A 449 19.39 -10.37 -12.06
N HIS A 450 18.34 -10.80 -11.38
CA HIS A 450 17.38 -9.91 -10.73
C HIS A 450 17.79 -9.48 -9.31
N ARG A 451 18.81 -10.13 -8.73
CA ARG A 451 19.28 -9.83 -7.37
C ARG A 451 20.23 -8.66 -7.40
N ARG A 452 19.94 -7.62 -6.63
CA ARG A 452 20.76 -6.40 -6.54
C ARG A 452 20.85 -5.93 -5.10
N GLY A 453 22.05 -5.59 -4.64
CA GLY A 453 22.30 -5.05 -3.31
C GLY A 453 23.24 -3.86 -3.38
N LEU A 454 23.01 -2.89 -2.52
CA LEU A 454 23.76 -1.64 -2.48
C LEU A 454 24.32 -1.40 -1.07
N LEU A 455 25.51 -0.82 -1.03
CA LEU A 455 26.08 -0.25 0.18
C LEU A 455 26.63 1.15 -0.10
N LEU A 456 26.24 2.12 0.73
CA LEU A 456 26.71 3.50 0.66
C LEU A 456 28.21 3.60 1.02
N PRO A 457 28.91 4.65 0.59
CA PRO A 457 30.29 4.91 1.02
C PRO A 457 30.34 5.42 2.46
N ASN A 458 31.54 5.39 3.03
CA ASN A 458 31.89 5.99 4.32
C ASN A 458 30.96 5.59 5.48
N LEU A 459 30.67 4.28 5.58
CA LEU A 459 29.89 3.73 6.68
C LEU A 459 30.79 3.31 7.84
N GLU A 460 30.35 3.60 9.06
CA GLU A 460 31.08 3.19 10.28
C GLU A 460 31.18 1.65 10.34
N GLY A 461 32.40 1.16 10.61
CA GLY A 461 32.68 -0.28 10.69
C GLY A 461 32.96 -0.95 9.34
N VAL A 462 32.89 -0.24 8.20
CA VAL A 462 33.23 -0.75 6.86
C VAL A 462 34.50 -0.08 6.38
N ASN A 463 35.63 -0.77 6.52
CA ASN A 463 36.95 -0.19 6.28
C ASN A 463 37.68 -0.83 5.09
N THR A 464 37.20 -1.93 4.58
CA THR A 464 37.81 -2.64 3.44
C THR A 464 36.82 -2.88 2.29
N VAL A 465 37.35 -2.97 1.09
CA VAL A 465 36.57 -3.30 -0.11
C VAL A 465 35.89 -4.67 0.01
N GLU A 466 36.59 -5.61 0.62
CA GLU A 466 36.08 -6.97 0.85
C GLU A 466 34.85 -6.97 1.76
N GLU A 467 34.88 -6.21 2.85
CA GLU A 467 33.73 -6.04 3.76
C GLU A 467 32.57 -5.35 3.04
N GLN A 468 32.85 -4.27 2.32
CA GLN A 468 31.86 -3.52 1.56
C GLN A 468 31.11 -4.40 0.53
N VAL A 469 31.86 -5.13 -0.28
CA VAL A 469 31.30 -6.05 -1.27
C VAL A 469 30.58 -7.22 -0.62
N ALA A 470 31.07 -7.77 0.48
CA ALA A 470 30.44 -8.87 1.19
C ALA A 470 29.06 -8.46 1.75
N ILE A 471 28.96 -7.28 2.36
CA ILE A 471 27.69 -6.75 2.88
C ILE A 471 26.71 -6.46 1.74
N ALA A 472 27.17 -5.86 0.64
CA ALA A 472 26.32 -5.61 -0.52
C ALA A 472 25.80 -6.94 -1.15
N ARG A 473 26.66 -7.98 -1.22
CA ARG A 473 26.23 -9.32 -1.66
C ARG A 473 25.21 -9.93 -0.72
N GLN A 474 25.39 -9.81 0.58
CA GLN A 474 24.43 -10.30 1.58
C GLN A 474 23.07 -9.62 1.41
N LYS A 475 23.05 -8.30 1.21
CA LYS A 475 21.80 -7.55 0.93
C LYS A 475 21.13 -7.99 -0.38
N ALA A 476 21.92 -8.40 -1.37
CA ALA A 476 21.40 -8.93 -2.64
C ALA A 476 20.97 -10.40 -2.56
N GLY A 477 21.18 -11.10 -1.44
CA GLY A 477 20.98 -12.55 -1.35
C GLY A 477 21.92 -13.34 -2.27
N ILE A 478 23.13 -12.82 -2.54
CA ILE A 478 24.16 -13.46 -3.38
C ILE A 478 25.19 -14.12 -2.48
N ALA A 479 25.32 -15.45 -2.58
CA ALA A 479 26.27 -16.19 -1.75
C ALA A 479 27.73 -15.79 -2.03
N PRO A 480 28.64 -15.88 -1.05
CA PRO A 480 30.05 -15.46 -1.21
C PRO A 480 30.80 -16.21 -2.31
N ASP A 481 30.45 -17.44 -2.58
CA ASP A 481 31.07 -18.34 -3.58
C ASP A 481 30.43 -18.24 -5.00
N GLU A 482 29.34 -17.47 -5.16
CA GLU A 482 28.73 -17.28 -6.45
C GLU A 482 29.63 -16.46 -7.39
N THR A 483 29.76 -16.92 -8.63
CA THR A 483 30.52 -16.26 -9.70
C THR A 483 29.60 -15.53 -10.70
N GLY A 484 30.17 -14.66 -11.53
CA GLY A 484 29.38 -13.91 -12.53
C GLY A 484 28.56 -12.78 -11.90
N VAL A 485 29.11 -12.18 -10.87
CA VAL A 485 28.52 -11.01 -10.20
C VAL A 485 29.06 -9.75 -10.89
N GLU A 486 28.14 -8.85 -11.21
CA GLU A 486 28.44 -7.53 -11.78
C GLU A 486 28.59 -6.52 -10.64
N LEU A 487 29.55 -5.61 -10.81
CA LEU A 487 29.84 -4.56 -9.85
C LEU A 487 29.71 -3.19 -10.52
N GLU A 488 29.04 -2.28 -9.82
CA GLU A 488 29.00 -0.86 -10.16
C GLU A 488 29.44 -0.06 -8.94
N ARG A 489 30.08 1.09 -9.16
CA ARG A 489 30.37 2.06 -8.10
C ARG A 489 29.61 3.34 -8.35
N PHE A 490 29.35 4.08 -7.28
CA PHE A 490 28.71 5.40 -7.36
C PHE A 490 29.26 6.32 -6.28
N ARG A 491 29.18 7.63 -6.52
CA ARG A 491 29.52 8.65 -5.53
C ARG A 491 28.26 9.20 -4.88
N VAL A 492 28.44 9.76 -3.69
CA VAL A 492 27.38 10.39 -2.92
C VAL A 492 27.82 11.80 -2.52
N VAL A 493 26.92 12.76 -2.65
CA VAL A 493 27.07 14.07 -1.98
C VAL A 493 26.22 14.01 -0.72
N ARG A 494 26.87 14.08 0.42
CA ARG A 494 26.22 14.14 1.72
C ARG A 494 26.05 15.58 2.18
N HIS A 495 24.81 15.96 2.44
CA HIS A 495 24.37 17.21 3.04
C HIS A 495 24.01 16.97 4.50
N THR A 496 24.48 17.79 5.44
CA THR A 496 24.24 17.60 6.88
C THR A 496 23.83 18.88 7.57
N THR A 497 23.14 18.76 8.71
CA THR A 497 22.77 19.89 9.56
C THR A 497 24.03 20.55 10.14
N GLY A 498 24.44 21.71 9.61
CA GLY A 498 25.59 22.49 10.12
C GLY A 498 26.92 22.23 9.43
N GLY A 499 26.98 21.53 8.30
CA GLY A 499 28.18 21.29 7.52
C GLY A 499 28.09 21.71 6.07
N GLU A 500 29.26 21.99 5.41
CA GLU A 500 29.33 22.06 3.96
C GLU A 500 29.07 20.67 3.35
N ALA A 501 28.39 20.63 2.19
CA ALA A 501 28.19 19.40 1.44
C ALA A 501 29.53 18.69 1.17
N ARG A 502 29.62 17.40 1.45
CA ARG A 502 30.83 16.59 1.24
C ARG A 502 30.56 15.53 0.19
N VAL A 503 31.49 15.44 -0.77
CA VAL A 503 31.53 14.28 -1.68
C VAL A 503 32.21 13.13 -0.94
N CYS A 504 31.48 12.06 -0.75
CA CYS A 504 31.99 10.80 -0.20
C CYS A 504 32.15 9.79 -1.32
#